data_992423a8749ca9ffde790c698e486a9c
#
_entry.id   992423a8749ca9ffde790c698e486a9c
#
_cell.length_a   1.000
_cell.length_b   1.000
_cell.length_c   1.000
_cell.angle_alpha   90.00
_cell.angle_beta   90.00
_cell.angle_gamma   90.00
#
_symmetry.space_group_name_H-M   'P 1'
#
loop_
_entity.id
_entity.type
_entity.pdbx_description
1 polymer ?
#
loop_
_entity_poly.entity_id
_entity_poly.type
_entity_poly.pdbx_seq_one_letter_code
_entity_poly.pdbx_strand_id
1 'polypeptide(L)'
;MHGRYVGVKQHVGWIAGAAAAVLVAVGALTYAVAQDGGGSGGTPAADSADAGFARDMAVHHQQAVEMSYIVRDRTDDKDVRLLAYDIAQTQANQRGMLLGWLDMWELPKVSSKPPMTWMGMGGMPSAGDGSLMPGMATNAEMKKLQGLSGRQAEVFYLQLMTEHHKGGIHMAEGCVDKCTVNVEKRLAQGMVAGQQSEIELMADMLKERDAEPRP
;
A
#
# COMPACT_ATOMS: atom_id res chain seq x y z
N MET A 1 -34.67 -62.05 -19.72
CA MET A 1 -34.58 -60.59 -19.73
C MET A 1 -33.37 -60.17 -18.85
N HIS A 2 -32.27 -59.81 -19.49
CA HIS A 2 -31.00 -59.44 -18.82
C HIS A 2 -30.91 -57.95 -18.77
N GLY A 3 -30.99 -57.37 -17.57
CA GLY A 3 -30.72 -55.95 -17.31
C GLY A 3 -29.22 -55.74 -17.11
N ARG A 4 -28.59 -54.93 -17.99
CA ARG A 4 -27.19 -54.50 -17.83
C ARG A 4 -27.15 -53.30 -16.90
N TYR A 5 -26.45 -53.40 -15.78
CA TYR A 5 -26.04 -52.27 -14.98
C TYR A 5 -24.80 -51.63 -15.59
N VAL A 6 -24.89 -50.36 -15.99
CA VAL A 6 -23.79 -49.53 -16.37
C VAL A 6 -23.18 -48.91 -15.16
N GLY A 7 -21.96 -49.28 -14.84
CA GLY A 7 -21.20 -48.71 -13.71
C GLY A 7 -20.73 -47.28 -14.02
N VAL A 8 -21.13 -46.36 -13.19
CA VAL A 8 -20.60 -44.98 -13.13
C VAL A 8 -19.23 -45.00 -12.45
N LYS A 9 -18.17 -44.78 -13.21
CA LYS A 9 -16.83 -44.56 -12.68
C LYS A 9 -16.78 -43.17 -12.03
N GLN A 10 -16.59 -43.15 -10.71
CA GLN A 10 -16.37 -41.92 -9.95
C GLN A 10 -15.00 -41.35 -10.23
N HIS A 11 -14.94 -40.15 -10.79
CA HIS A 11 -13.72 -39.33 -10.83
C HIS A 11 -13.62 -38.52 -9.52
N VAL A 12 -13.19 -39.17 -8.44
CA VAL A 12 -12.83 -38.51 -7.19
C VAL A 12 -11.33 -38.70 -7.00
N GLY A 13 -10.53 -37.74 -7.44
CA GLY A 13 -9.08 -37.92 -7.30
C GLY A 13 -8.21 -36.67 -7.43
N TRP A 14 -8.76 -35.51 -7.83
CA TRP A 14 -7.89 -34.37 -8.18
C TRP A 14 -8.10 -33.08 -7.36
N ILE A 15 -9.02 -33.06 -6.39
CA ILE A 15 -9.29 -31.87 -5.58
C ILE A 15 -8.50 -31.87 -4.25
N ALA A 16 -8.02 -33.01 -3.80
CA ALA A 16 -7.28 -33.12 -2.53
C ALA A 16 -5.81 -32.61 -2.60
N GLY A 17 -5.21 -32.56 -3.79
CA GLY A 17 -3.81 -32.16 -3.97
C GLY A 17 -3.58 -30.63 -3.90
N ALA A 18 -4.55 -29.83 -4.33
CA ALA A 18 -4.38 -28.37 -4.39
C ALA A 18 -4.51 -27.69 -3.02
N ALA A 19 -5.41 -28.22 -2.15
CA ALA A 19 -5.60 -27.67 -0.80
C ALA A 19 -4.40 -27.92 0.13
N ALA A 20 -3.73 -29.08 -0.02
CA ALA A 20 -2.54 -29.41 0.78
C ALA A 20 -1.33 -28.55 0.41
N ALA A 21 -1.16 -28.20 -0.89
CA ALA A 21 -0.07 -27.34 -1.36
C ALA A 21 -0.17 -25.91 -0.85
N VAL A 22 -1.39 -25.34 -0.75
CA VAL A 22 -1.62 -23.99 -0.22
C VAL A 22 -1.35 -23.94 1.28
N LEU A 23 -1.76 -24.95 2.04
CA LEU A 23 -1.50 -25.00 3.48
C LEU A 23 -0.01 -25.18 3.82
N VAL A 24 0.74 -25.90 2.99
CA VAL A 24 2.19 -26.05 3.15
C VAL A 24 2.93 -24.75 2.79
N ALA A 25 2.48 -24.02 1.76
CA ALA A 25 3.06 -22.74 1.38
C ALA A 25 2.81 -21.66 2.46
N VAL A 26 1.59 -21.60 3.02
CA VAL A 26 1.27 -20.68 4.13
C VAL A 26 2.03 -21.06 5.40
N GLY A 27 2.14 -22.36 5.71
CA GLY A 27 2.91 -22.85 6.85
C GLY A 27 4.42 -22.60 6.72
N ALA A 28 4.99 -22.74 5.51
CA ALA A 28 6.39 -22.45 5.26
C ALA A 28 6.70 -20.94 5.33
N LEU A 29 5.77 -20.10 4.87
CA LEU A 29 5.91 -18.63 4.97
C LEU A 29 5.85 -18.15 6.43
N THR A 30 4.94 -18.69 7.24
CA THR A 30 4.86 -18.36 8.67
C THR A 30 6.04 -18.89 9.46
N TYR A 31 6.58 -20.08 9.10
CA TYR A 31 7.76 -20.65 9.74
C TYR A 31 9.04 -19.88 9.38
N ALA A 32 9.20 -19.44 8.12
CA ALA A 32 10.32 -18.61 7.70
C ALA A 32 10.33 -17.23 8.39
N VAL A 33 9.16 -16.62 8.57
CA VAL A 33 9.02 -15.36 9.32
C VAL A 33 9.35 -15.55 10.81
N ALA A 34 9.03 -16.71 11.39
CA ALA A 34 9.35 -17.00 12.80
C ALA A 34 10.85 -17.30 13.04
N GLN A 35 11.59 -17.78 12.04
CA GLN A 35 13.03 -18.07 12.19
C GLN A 35 13.92 -16.82 11.99
N ASP A 36 13.50 -15.83 11.21
CA ASP A 36 14.22 -14.55 11.05
C ASP A 36 14.03 -13.58 12.23
N GLY A 37 13.19 -13.93 13.20
CA GLY A 37 12.94 -13.14 14.43
C GLY A 37 14.09 -13.12 15.44
N GLY A 38 15.24 -13.69 15.11
CA GLY A 38 16.44 -13.81 15.98
C GLY A 38 17.50 -12.71 15.81
N GLY A 39 17.19 -11.62 15.12
CA GLY A 39 18.07 -10.45 15.11
C GLY A 39 17.92 -9.66 16.40
N SER A 40 18.94 -9.63 17.25
CA SER A 40 19.08 -8.80 18.44
C SER A 40 19.23 -7.31 18.04
N GLY A 41 18.25 -6.76 17.37
CA GLY A 41 18.14 -5.32 17.14
C GLY A 41 17.41 -4.73 18.35
N GLY A 42 18.10 -3.92 19.18
CA GLY A 42 17.45 -3.12 20.20
C GLY A 42 16.35 -2.25 19.59
N THR A 43 15.42 -1.77 20.42
CA THR A 43 14.37 -0.82 20.01
C THR A 43 15.01 0.34 19.24
N PRO A 44 14.51 0.69 18.05
CA PRO A 44 15.03 1.83 17.30
C PRO A 44 14.95 3.13 18.09
N ALA A 45 15.90 4.04 17.90
CA ALA A 45 15.82 5.35 18.51
C ALA A 45 14.61 6.15 17.96
N ALA A 46 14.06 7.05 18.77
CA ALA A 46 12.88 7.83 18.38
C ALA A 46 13.09 8.72 17.14
N ASP A 47 14.35 9.06 16.83
CA ASP A 47 14.77 9.85 15.67
C ASP A 47 15.49 9.01 14.59
N SER A 48 15.45 7.69 14.70
CA SER A 48 15.97 6.76 13.68
C SER A 48 15.19 6.84 12.38
N ALA A 49 15.76 6.29 11.30
CA ALA A 49 15.08 6.15 10.02
C ALA A 49 13.84 5.25 10.14
N ASP A 50 13.95 4.16 10.90
CA ASP A 50 12.85 3.23 11.16
C ASP A 50 11.64 3.95 11.79
N ALA A 51 11.85 4.67 12.89
CA ALA A 51 10.77 5.40 13.56
C ALA A 51 10.23 6.57 12.71
N GLY A 52 11.07 7.21 11.93
CA GLY A 52 10.70 8.30 11.03
C GLY A 52 9.84 7.79 9.86
N PHE A 53 10.30 6.73 9.21
CA PHE A 53 9.55 6.07 8.12
C PHE A 53 8.19 5.57 8.61
N ALA A 54 8.16 4.87 9.74
CA ALA A 54 6.89 4.35 10.28
C ALA A 54 5.86 5.46 10.51
N ARG A 55 6.27 6.63 11.03
CA ARG A 55 5.36 7.77 11.25
C ARG A 55 4.89 8.40 9.94
N ASP A 56 5.85 8.74 9.10
CA ASP A 56 5.58 9.51 7.89
C ASP A 56 4.79 8.69 6.87
N MET A 57 5.18 7.43 6.65
CA MET A 57 4.46 6.54 5.74
C MET A 57 3.05 6.20 6.25
N ALA A 58 2.84 6.12 7.58
CA ALA A 58 1.50 5.92 8.12
C ALA A 58 0.57 7.12 7.84
N VAL A 59 1.08 8.35 7.86
CA VAL A 59 0.34 9.56 7.48
C VAL A 59 0.11 9.61 5.98
N HIS A 60 1.13 9.29 5.18
CA HIS A 60 1.05 9.22 3.72
C HIS A 60 -0.04 8.21 3.29
N HIS A 61 -0.02 7.00 3.80
CA HIS A 61 -1.01 5.96 3.50
C HIS A 61 -2.44 6.35 3.91
N GLN A 62 -2.61 7.09 4.99
CA GLN A 62 -3.94 7.57 5.39
C GLN A 62 -4.61 8.39 4.28
N GLN A 63 -3.87 9.22 3.57
CA GLN A 63 -4.43 10.03 2.49
C GLN A 63 -4.83 9.17 1.27
N ALA A 64 -4.04 8.15 0.91
CA ALA A 64 -4.43 7.23 -0.17
C ALA A 64 -5.73 6.49 0.14
N VAL A 65 -5.88 6.03 1.40
CA VAL A 65 -7.12 5.40 1.87
C VAL A 65 -8.31 6.37 1.74
N GLU A 66 -8.13 7.63 2.14
CA GLU A 66 -9.17 8.65 2.04
C GLU A 66 -9.55 8.95 0.57
N MET A 67 -8.56 9.18 -0.32
CA MET A 67 -8.81 9.38 -1.74
C MET A 67 -9.57 8.20 -2.36
N SER A 68 -9.20 6.98 -1.97
CA SER A 68 -9.82 5.75 -2.47
C SER A 68 -11.28 5.62 -2.04
N TYR A 69 -11.61 5.94 -0.80
CA TYR A 69 -13.02 5.96 -0.37
C TYR A 69 -13.82 7.07 -1.06
N ILE A 70 -13.23 8.26 -1.25
CA ILE A 70 -13.89 9.37 -1.95
C ILE A 70 -14.26 8.93 -3.37
N VAL A 71 -13.31 8.42 -4.17
CA VAL A 71 -13.59 8.08 -5.56
C VAL A 71 -14.61 6.95 -5.70
N ARG A 72 -14.62 5.98 -4.79
CA ARG A 72 -15.62 4.90 -4.79
C ARG A 72 -17.06 5.38 -4.65
N ASP A 73 -17.27 6.52 -3.98
CA ASP A 73 -18.58 7.14 -3.84
C ASP A 73 -18.90 8.10 -5.00
N ARG A 74 -17.97 8.29 -5.93
CA ARG A 74 -18.05 9.28 -7.03
C ARG A 74 -18.11 8.65 -8.42
N THR A 75 -17.97 7.34 -8.53
CA THR A 75 -18.05 6.61 -9.81
C THR A 75 -18.71 5.24 -9.66
N ASP A 76 -19.37 4.80 -10.73
CA ASP A 76 -19.88 3.45 -10.88
C ASP A 76 -18.95 2.55 -11.73
N ASP A 77 -17.83 3.10 -12.23
CA ASP A 77 -16.84 2.35 -12.98
C ASP A 77 -16.23 1.24 -12.10
N LYS A 78 -16.34 0.00 -12.55
CA LYS A 78 -16.01 -1.18 -11.76
C LYS A 78 -14.51 -1.31 -11.55
N ASP A 79 -13.71 -0.95 -12.53
CA ASP A 79 -12.27 -1.13 -12.51
C ASP A 79 -11.61 -0.08 -11.59
N VAL A 80 -12.06 1.18 -11.68
CA VAL A 80 -11.64 2.23 -10.72
C VAL A 80 -12.07 1.90 -9.30
N ARG A 81 -13.29 1.39 -9.11
CA ARG A 81 -13.77 0.98 -7.78
C ARG A 81 -13.00 -0.20 -7.21
N LEU A 82 -12.59 -1.14 -8.06
CA LEU A 82 -11.77 -2.29 -7.65
C LEU A 82 -10.37 -1.83 -7.25
N LEU A 83 -9.68 -1.07 -8.12
CA LEU A 83 -8.36 -0.51 -7.81
C LEU A 83 -8.39 0.31 -6.50
N ALA A 84 -9.38 1.19 -6.34
CA ALA A 84 -9.51 2.00 -5.12
C ALA A 84 -9.78 1.13 -3.87
N TYR A 85 -10.49 0.02 -4.00
CA TYR A 85 -10.66 -0.95 -2.91
C TYR A 85 -9.33 -1.61 -2.55
N ASP A 86 -8.58 -2.09 -3.53
CA ASP A 86 -7.32 -2.80 -3.32
C ASP A 86 -6.26 -1.87 -2.68
N ILE A 87 -6.13 -0.64 -3.18
CA ILE A 87 -5.25 0.39 -2.59
C ILE A 87 -5.67 0.69 -1.14
N ALA A 88 -6.97 0.93 -0.89
CA ALA A 88 -7.45 1.23 0.46
C ALA A 88 -7.14 0.10 1.44
N GLN A 89 -7.38 -1.16 1.07
CA GLN A 89 -7.14 -2.31 1.92
C GLN A 89 -5.64 -2.54 2.17
N THR A 90 -4.85 -2.48 1.12
CA THR A 90 -3.39 -2.67 1.21
C THR A 90 -2.75 -1.59 2.08
N GLN A 91 -3.04 -0.32 1.81
CA GLN A 91 -2.40 0.78 2.52
C GLN A 91 -2.94 0.94 3.95
N ALA A 92 -4.22 0.66 4.22
CA ALA A 92 -4.72 0.62 5.59
C ALA A 92 -4.04 -0.49 6.42
N ASN A 93 -3.81 -1.66 5.82
CA ASN A 93 -3.10 -2.76 6.49
C ASN A 93 -1.63 -2.40 6.77
N GLN A 94 -0.92 -1.88 5.78
CA GLN A 94 0.46 -1.42 5.94
C GLN A 94 0.58 -0.31 6.98
N ARG A 95 -0.35 0.65 6.99
CA ARG A 95 -0.45 1.69 8.03
C ARG A 95 -0.62 1.08 9.43
N GLY A 96 -1.46 0.07 9.56
CA GLY A 96 -1.65 -0.65 10.81
C GLY A 96 -0.36 -1.32 11.31
N MET A 97 0.42 -1.93 10.42
CA MET A 97 1.72 -2.53 10.74
C MET A 97 2.71 -1.47 11.23
N LEU A 98 2.85 -0.35 10.52
CA LEU A 98 3.76 0.74 10.88
C LEU A 98 3.44 1.34 12.25
N LEU A 99 2.16 1.62 12.52
CA LEU A 99 1.72 2.11 13.82
C LEU A 99 1.89 1.06 14.93
N GLY A 100 1.67 -0.22 14.63
CA GLY A 100 1.89 -1.32 15.55
C GLY A 100 3.36 -1.49 15.93
N TRP A 101 4.29 -1.27 15.00
CA TRP A 101 5.71 -1.27 15.32
C TRP A 101 6.10 -0.11 16.25
N LEU A 102 5.58 1.10 16.03
CA LEU A 102 5.81 2.21 16.94
C LEU A 102 5.29 1.89 18.35
N ASP A 103 4.11 1.24 18.47
CA ASP A 103 3.61 0.79 19.76
C ASP A 103 4.51 -0.29 20.40
N MET A 104 4.98 -1.27 19.63
CA MET A 104 5.90 -2.31 20.10
C MET A 104 7.25 -1.74 20.55
N TRP A 105 7.69 -0.65 19.91
CA TRP A 105 8.94 0.05 20.26
C TRP A 105 8.74 1.06 21.38
N GLU A 106 7.52 1.24 21.89
CA GLU A 106 7.17 2.27 22.88
C GLU A 106 7.53 3.69 22.40
N LEU A 107 7.41 3.94 21.10
CA LEU A 107 7.75 5.22 20.48
C LEU A 107 6.48 6.04 20.16
N PRO A 108 6.55 7.38 20.30
CA PRO A 108 5.41 8.24 19.97
C PRO A 108 5.07 8.19 18.48
N LYS A 109 3.78 8.18 18.16
CA LYS A 109 3.25 8.19 16.78
C LYS A 109 3.37 9.55 16.10
N VAL A 110 3.75 10.57 16.83
CA VAL A 110 4.01 11.93 16.32
C VAL A 110 5.43 12.35 16.65
N SER A 111 5.99 13.22 15.84
CA SER A 111 7.32 13.79 16.05
C SER A 111 7.22 15.32 16.14
N SER A 112 8.09 15.94 16.94
CA SER A 112 8.27 17.39 16.92
C SER A 112 9.13 17.88 15.75
N LYS A 113 9.82 16.95 15.07
CA LYS A 113 10.60 17.26 13.86
C LYS A 113 9.68 17.27 12.64
N PRO A 114 9.97 18.11 11.63
CA PRO A 114 9.26 18.08 10.36
C PRO A 114 9.26 16.68 9.73
N PRO A 115 8.23 16.32 8.95
CA PRO A 115 8.24 15.10 8.14
C PRO A 115 9.50 15.02 7.28
N MET A 116 9.90 13.81 6.90
CA MET A 116 11.06 13.51 6.06
C MET A 116 12.43 13.91 6.64
N THR A 117 12.50 14.36 7.92
CA THR A 117 13.78 14.68 8.59
C THR A 117 14.72 13.46 8.62
N TRP A 118 14.20 12.26 8.79
CA TRP A 118 14.95 11.00 8.78
C TRP A 118 15.64 10.69 7.42
N MET A 119 15.12 11.25 6.33
CA MET A 119 15.76 11.21 5.01
C MET A 119 16.71 12.39 4.73
N GLY A 120 16.88 13.31 5.67
CA GLY A 120 17.62 14.55 5.47
C GLY A 120 16.83 15.63 4.70
N MET A 121 15.53 15.44 4.53
CA MET A 121 14.64 16.31 3.75
C MET A 121 13.72 17.19 4.62
N GLY A 122 13.89 17.21 5.92
CA GLY A 122 13.02 17.94 6.87
C GLY A 122 12.97 19.46 6.71
N GLY A 123 13.81 20.03 5.86
CA GLY A 123 13.80 21.46 5.52
C GLY A 123 13.23 21.77 4.13
N MET A 124 12.76 20.77 3.40
CA MET A 124 12.15 20.97 2.09
C MET A 124 10.78 21.64 2.24
N PRO A 125 10.46 22.64 1.41
CA PRO A 125 9.11 23.20 1.40
C PRO A 125 8.12 22.10 1.06
N SER A 126 7.11 21.91 1.92
CA SER A 126 5.92 21.15 1.50
C SER A 126 5.19 21.96 0.43
N ALA A 127 4.38 21.31 -0.40
CA ALA A 127 3.53 22.05 -1.36
C ALA A 127 2.51 22.96 -0.65
N GLY A 128 2.46 22.93 0.69
CA GLY A 128 1.52 23.66 1.50
C GLY A 128 0.11 23.07 1.45
N ASP A 129 -0.87 23.77 2.04
CA ASP A 129 -2.29 23.36 2.01
C ASP A 129 -2.52 21.88 2.34
N GLY A 130 -1.86 21.38 3.40
CA GLY A 130 -2.01 19.99 3.87
C GLY A 130 -1.18 18.93 3.16
N SER A 131 -0.48 19.26 2.08
CA SER A 131 0.52 18.38 1.46
C SER A 131 1.79 18.37 2.28
N LEU A 132 1.95 17.38 3.15
CA LEU A 132 3.03 17.32 4.13
C LEU A 132 4.31 16.67 3.58
N MET A 133 4.18 15.82 2.57
CA MET A 133 5.27 14.99 2.04
C MET A 133 5.14 14.88 0.51
N PRO A 134 6.22 14.45 -0.18
CA PRO A 134 6.18 14.28 -1.64
C PRO A 134 4.99 13.43 -2.10
N GLY A 135 4.35 13.86 -3.17
CA GLY A 135 3.22 13.16 -3.78
C GLY A 135 1.87 13.32 -3.07
N MET A 136 1.83 13.85 -1.86
CA MET A 136 0.55 14.07 -1.17
C MET A 136 -0.28 15.15 -1.87
N ALA A 137 -1.57 14.88 -1.99
CA ALA A 137 -2.55 15.84 -2.47
C ALA A 137 -2.75 16.98 -1.45
N THR A 138 -3.02 18.18 -1.96
CA THR A 138 -3.41 19.33 -1.14
C THR A 138 -4.85 19.21 -0.66
N ASN A 139 -5.21 19.96 0.39
CA ASN A 139 -6.61 20.03 0.85
C ASN A 139 -7.57 20.53 -0.26
N ALA A 140 -7.11 21.48 -1.09
CA ALA A 140 -7.87 21.95 -2.25
C ALA A 140 -8.11 20.83 -3.27
N GLU A 141 -7.14 19.97 -3.52
CA GLU A 141 -7.27 18.80 -4.41
C GLU A 141 -8.19 17.73 -3.82
N MET A 142 -8.08 17.45 -2.52
CA MET A 142 -8.99 16.54 -1.82
C MET A 142 -10.44 17.03 -1.92
N LYS A 143 -10.66 18.32 -1.68
CA LYS A 143 -11.97 18.96 -1.82
C LYS A 143 -12.48 18.93 -3.27
N LYS A 144 -11.60 19.13 -4.25
CA LYS A 144 -11.96 19.04 -5.67
C LYS A 144 -12.38 17.60 -6.00
N LEU A 145 -11.65 16.59 -5.56
CA LEU A 145 -12.02 15.18 -5.78
C LEU A 145 -13.40 14.87 -5.20
N GLN A 146 -13.72 15.36 -4.01
CA GLN A 146 -15.04 15.19 -3.37
C GLN A 146 -16.17 15.82 -4.18
N GLY A 147 -15.91 16.88 -4.94
CA GLY A 147 -16.91 17.60 -5.75
C GLY A 147 -17.08 17.03 -7.17
N LEU A 148 -16.20 16.18 -7.63
CA LEU A 148 -16.27 15.55 -8.96
C LEU A 148 -17.12 14.28 -8.93
N SER A 149 -17.55 13.81 -10.12
CA SER A 149 -18.25 12.53 -10.30
C SER A 149 -17.96 11.91 -11.66
N GLY A 150 -18.23 10.59 -11.80
CA GLY A 150 -18.02 9.84 -13.02
C GLY A 150 -16.58 9.97 -13.55
N ARG A 151 -16.45 10.02 -14.88
CA ARG A 151 -15.15 10.08 -15.56
C ARG A 151 -14.23 11.21 -15.04
N GLN A 152 -14.79 12.35 -14.64
CA GLN A 152 -13.98 13.45 -14.11
C GLN A 152 -13.34 13.09 -12.75
N ALA A 153 -14.10 12.42 -11.89
CA ALA A 153 -13.57 11.93 -10.61
C ALA A 153 -12.53 10.82 -10.83
N GLU A 154 -12.79 9.91 -11.76
CA GLU A 154 -11.89 8.81 -12.12
C GLU A 154 -10.53 9.33 -12.58
N VAL A 155 -10.51 10.18 -13.61
CA VAL A 155 -9.27 10.76 -14.16
C VAL A 155 -8.52 11.53 -13.07
N PHE A 156 -9.21 12.35 -12.31
CA PHE A 156 -8.57 13.16 -11.28
C PHE A 156 -7.99 12.30 -10.14
N TYR A 157 -8.70 11.25 -9.72
CA TYR A 157 -8.21 10.27 -8.75
C TYR A 157 -6.97 9.54 -9.24
N LEU A 158 -7.01 9.00 -10.48
CA LEU A 158 -5.89 8.27 -11.06
C LEU A 158 -4.63 9.16 -11.16
N GLN A 159 -4.82 10.43 -11.52
CA GLN A 159 -3.72 11.40 -11.57
C GLN A 159 -3.15 11.70 -10.18
N LEU A 160 -4.00 11.94 -9.18
CA LEU A 160 -3.57 12.18 -7.80
C LEU A 160 -2.86 10.97 -7.22
N MET A 161 -3.43 9.79 -7.42
CA MET A 161 -2.90 8.54 -6.85
C MET A 161 -1.57 8.14 -7.51
N THR A 162 -1.39 8.43 -8.80
CA THR A 162 -0.10 8.24 -9.48
C THR A 162 1.00 9.08 -8.83
N GLU A 163 0.76 10.37 -8.56
CA GLU A 163 1.74 11.23 -7.89
C GLU A 163 1.98 10.80 -6.45
N HIS A 164 0.91 10.40 -5.76
CA HIS A 164 0.99 9.88 -4.40
C HIS A 164 1.88 8.63 -4.33
N HIS A 165 1.73 7.70 -5.26
CA HIS A 165 2.55 6.49 -5.35
C HIS A 165 4.01 6.81 -5.66
N LYS A 166 4.30 7.75 -6.55
CA LYS A 166 5.68 8.21 -6.80
C LYS A 166 6.35 8.72 -5.51
N GLY A 167 5.62 9.51 -4.72
CA GLY A 167 6.07 9.97 -3.41
C GLY A 167 6.27 8.82 -2.41
N GLY A 168 5.34 7.88 -2.37
CA GLY A 168 5.41 6.68 -1.52
C GLY A 168 6.60 5.78 -1.87
N ILE A 169 6.87 5.55 -3.16
CA ILE A 169 8.05 4.81 -3.64
C ILE A 169 9.33 5.49 -3.16
N HIS A 170 9.47 6.81 -3.36
CA HIS A 170 10.63 7.55 -2.90
C HIS A 170 10.88 7.40 -1.38
N MET A 171 9.84 7.46 -0.57
CA MET A 171 9.94 7.23 0.87
C MET A 171 10.34 5.78 1.20
N ALA A 172 9.73 4.80 0.51
CA ALA A 172 10.02 3.39 0.72
C ALA A 172 11.46 3.03 0.33
N GLU A 173 11.98 3.54 -0.79
CA GLU A 173 13.39 3.42 -1.18
C GLU A 173 14.32 4.02 -0.12
N GLY A 174 13.96 5.16 0.44
CA GLY A 174 14.68 5.76 1.57
C GLY A 174 14.77 4.85 2.79
N CYS A 175 13.70 4.12 3.13
CA CYS A 175 13.75 3.13 4.20
C CYS A 175 14.56 1.89 3.81
N VAL A 176 14.46 1.39 2.56
CA VAL A 176 15.30 0.29 2.08
C VAL A 176 16.79 0.62 2.27
N ASP A 177 17.18 1.88 2.05
CA ASP A 177 18.57 2.34 2.23
C ASP A 177 18.93 2.54 3.72
N LYS A 178 18.10 3.23 4.49
CA LYS A 178 18.44 3.80 5.81
C LYS A 178 17.90 3.03 7.01
N CYS A 179 16.76 2.33 6.89
CA CYS A 179 16.20 1.56 7.99
C CYS A 179 17.10 0.39 8.38
N THR A 180 17.07 0.01 9.64
CA THR A 180 17.90 -1.07 10.22
C THR A 180 17.07 -2.30 10.60
N VAL A 181 15.76 -2.14 10.77
CA VAL A 181 14.83 -3.22 11.12
C VAL A 181 14.46 -4.01 9.87
N ASN A 182 14.92 -5.25 9.78
CA ASN A 182 14.77 -6.09 8.58
C ASN A 182 13.33 -6.29 8.13
N VAL A 183 12.38 -6.47 9.05
CA VAL A 183 10.96 -6.65 8.71
C VAL A 183 10.37 -5.39 8.07
N GLU A 184 10.78 -4.23 8.52
CA GLU A 184 10.36 -2.93 7.98
C GLU A 184 10.97 -2.70 6.60
N LYS A 185 12.25 -3.01 6.40
CA LYS A 185 12.91 -2.97 5.08
C LYS A 185 12.20 -3.87 4.07
N ARG A 186 11.82 -5.10 4.46
CA ARG A 186 11.06 -6.00 3.57
C ARG A 186 9.69 -5.43 3.22
N LEU A 187 8.99 -4.80 4.18
CA LEU A 187 7.73 -4.12 3.89
C LEU A 187 7.93 -2.97 2.91
N ALA A 188 8.95 -2.14 3.11
CA ALA A 188 9.30 -1.04 2.21
C ALA A 188 9.63 -1.53 0.79
N GLN A 189 10.39 -2.62 0.65
CA GLN A 189 10.65 -3.27 -0.65
C GLN A 189 9.35 -3.73 -1.34
N GLY A 190 8.43 -4.32 -0.58
CA GLY A 190 7.10 -4.70 -1.07
C GLY A 190 6.27 -3.50 -1.52
N MET A 191 6.35 -2.38 -0.80
CA MET A 191 5.69 -1.12 -1.19
C MET A 191 6.24 -0.59 -2.52
N VAL A 192 7.56 -0.58 -2.73
CA VAL A 192 8.18 -0.16 -3.99
C VAL A 192 7.62 -0.99 -5.16
N ALA A 193 7.66 -2.31 -5.05
CA ALA A 193 7.19 -3.19 -6.13
C ALA A 193 5.69 -3.06 -6.38
N GLY A 194 4.87 -3.05 -5.33
CA GLY A 194 3.42 -2.95 -5.44
C GLY A 194 2.97 -1.62 -6.03
N GLN A 195 3.48 -0.51 -5.51
CA GLN A 195 3.10 0.82 -5.99
C GLN A 195 3.59 1.09 -7.41
N GLN A 196 4.74 0.52 -7.82
CA GLN A 196 5.19 0.60 -9.21
C GLN A 196 4.21 -0.09 -10.17
N SER A 197 3.73 -1.29 -9.82
CA SER A 197 2.73 -2.00 -10.62
C SER A 197 1.40 -1.24 -10.68
N GLU A 198 0.99 -0.61 -9.58
CA GLU A 198 -0.22 0.20 -9.54
C GLU A 198 -0.11 1.48 -10.37
N ILE A 199 1.09 2.11 -10.44
CA ILE A 199 1.36 3.25 -11.36
C ILE A 199 1.17 2.83 -12.82
N GLU A 200 1.70 1.68 -13.21
CA GLU A 200 1.55 1.15 -14.57
C GLU A 200 0.07 0.90 -14.91
N LEU A 201 -0.67 0.26 -14.01
CA LEU A 201 -2.11 0.06 -14.16
C LEU A 201 -2.88 1.38 -14.28
N MET A 202 -2.57 2.35 -13.42
CA MET A 202 -3.21 3.68 -13.46
C MET A 202 -2.92 4.42 -14.77
N ALA A 203 -1.72 4.27 -15.34
CA ALA A 203 -1.37 4.86 -16.63
C ALA A 203 -2.23 4.25 -17.77
N ASP A 204 -2.42 2.93 -17.79
CA ASP A 204 -3.30 2.28 -18.76
C ASP A 204 -4.77 2.71 -18.57
N MET A 205 -5.25 2.78 -17.35
CA MET A 205 -6.61 3.26 -17.04
C MET A 205 -6.83 4.72 -17.45
N LEU A 206 -5.81 5.59 -17.31
CA LEU A 206 -5.87 6.97 -17.79
C LEU A 206 -5.96 7.02 -19.33
N LYS A 207 -5.15 6.21 -20.02
CA LYS A 207 -5.16 6.12 -21.50
C LYS A 207 -6.52 5.67 -22.03
N GLU A 208 -7.18 4.71 -21.40
CA GLU A 208 -8.55 4.29 -21.74
C GLU A 208 -9.57 5.44 -21.58
N ARG A 209 -9.21 6.47 -20.81
CA ARG A 209 -10.01 7.66 -20.57
C ARG A 209 -9.55 8.88 -21.36
N ASP A 210 -8.72 8.70 -22.41
CA ASP A 210 -8.08 9.76 -23.20
C ASP A 210 -7.44 10.83 -22.29
N ALA A 211 -6.76 10.40 -21.25
CA ALA A 211 -6.12 11.23 -20.26
C ALA A 211 -4.68 10.77 -20.02
N GLU A 212 -3.86 11.66 -19.51
CA GLU A 212 -2.44 11.40 -19.20
C GLU A 212 -2.18 11.61 -17.71
N PRO A 213 -1.13 10.96 -17.16
CA PRO A 213 -0.59 11.33 -15.85
C PRO A 213 -0.28 12.83 -15.79
N ARG A 214 -0.23 13.38 -14.59
CA ARG A 214 0.24 14.75 -14.40
C ARG A 214 1.72 14.88 -14.79
N PRO A 215 2.13 16.04 -15.32
CA PRO A 215 3.53 16.31 -15.68
C PRO A 215 4.45 16.33 -14.47
#